data_f898683ee400ac0f891b6e57b40f95e6
#
_entry.id   f898683ee400ac0f891b6e57b40f95e6
#
_cell.length_a   1.000
_cell.length_b   1.000
_cell.length_c   1.000
_cell.angle_alpha   90.00
_cell.angle_beta   90.00
_cell.angle_gamma   90.00
#
_symmetry.space_group_name_H-M   'P 1'
#
loop_
_entity.id
_entity.type
_entity.pdbx_description
1 polymer ?
#
loop_
_entity_poly.entity_id
_entity_poly.type
_entity_poly.pdbx_seq_one_letter_code
_entity_poly.pdbx_strand_id
1 'polypeptide(L)'
;MEFEDYKVSDIGLSDWGRKEIKIAETEMPGLMILRKELSAEKPLKGANIVGCLHMTIQTAVLIETLIELGATVRWSSCNIFSTQDHAAAAIAKENIPVFAWKGETEEEYDWCIKQTIEGSPDWKPNMILDDGGDLTKIIHEQYPKLLSNIRGLSEETTTGVLRLYEMEKDNTLAVPAINVNDSVTKSKFDNFYGCRESLVDGLKRATDVMLAGKLAVVCGFGDVGKGSAESLRSQGARCLLYTSPSPRDDGVS
;
A
#
# COMPACT_ATOMS: atom_id res chain seq x y z
N MET A 1 -26.42 -8.84 15.95
CA MET A 1 -26.35 -8.31 14.56
C MET A 1 -25.06 -8.79 13.98
N GLU A 2 -25.11 -9.35 12.81
CA GLU A 2 -23.90 -9.74 12.08
C GLU A 2 -23.18 -8.47 11.62
N PHE A 3 -21.84 -8.45 11.64
CA PHE A 3 -21.07 -7.29 11.18
C PHE A 3 -21.17 -7.20 9.65
N GLU A 4 -21.65 -6.09 9.14
CA GLU A 4 -21.91 -5.88 7.70
C GLU A 4 -21.10 -4.70 7.10
N ASP A 5 -20.22 -4.06 7.90
CA ASP A 5 -19.44 -2.89 7.45
C ASP A 5 -18.15 -3.33 6.74
N TYR A 6 -18.31 -4.14 5.70
CA TYR A 6 -17.21 -4.58 4.81
C TYR A 6 -17.75 -5.01 3.45
N LYS A 7 -16.83 -5.09 2.47
CA LYS A 7 -17.08 -5.73 1.18
C LYS A 7 -15.82 -6.44 0.71
N VAL A 8 -15.89 -7.76 0.61
CA VAL A 8 -14.80 -8.63 0.12
C VAL A 8 -15.37 -9.62 -0.90
N SER A 9 -14.50 -10.29 -1.64
CA SER A 9 -14.88 -11.26 -2.66
C SER A 9 -15.64 -12.45 -2.06
N ASP A 10 -15.04 -13.10 -1.06
CA ASP A 10 -15.61 -14.29 -0.40
C ASP A 10 -15.11 -14.36 1.05
N ILE A 11 -16.01 -14.17 2.01
CA ILE A 11 -15.69 -14.26 3.44
C ILE A 11 -15.27 -15.67 3.87
N GLY A 12 -15.66 -16.70 3.11
CA GLY A 12 -15.27 -18.09 3.35
C GLY A 12 -13.77 -18.35 3.24
N LEU A 13 -13.01 -17.43 2.64
CA LEU A 13 -11.54 -17.52 2.54
C LEU A 13 -10.81 -17.12 3.83
N SER A 14 -11.53 -16.67 4.85
CA SER A 14 -10.95 -16.08 6.07
C SER A 14 -10.01 -17.03 6.82
N ASP A 15 -10.32 -18.32 6.92
CA ASP A 15 -9.48 -19.30 7.61
C ASP A 15 -8.15 -19.53 6.89
N TRP A 16 -8.15 -19.49 5.56
CA TRP A 16 -6.92 -19.53 4.77
C TRP A 16 -6.13 -18.24 4.98
N GLY A 17 -6.78 -17.09 4.85
CA GLY A 17 -6.14 -15.80 5.08
C GLY A 17 -5.48 -15.72 6.45
N ARG A 18 -6.12 -16.20 7.50
CA ARG A 18 -5.56 -16.24 8.86
C ARG A 18 -4.26 -17.06 8.95
N LYS A 19 -4.18 -18.17 8.22
CA LYS A 19 -2.95 -18.98 8.20
C LYS A 19 -1.80 -18.26 7.51
N GLU A 20 -2.08 -17.58 6.40
CA GLU A 20 -1.08 -16.84 5.65
C GLU A 20 -0.63 -15.55 6.37
N ILE A 21 -1.55 -14.86 7.06
CA ILE A 21 -1.20 -13.72 7.92
C ILE A 21 -0.23 -14.14 9.02
N LYS A 22 -0.41 -15.33 9.63
CA LYS A 22 0.54 -15.86 10.62
C LYS A 22 1.93 -16.11 10.03
N ILE A 23 2.03 -16.50 8.76
CA ILE A 23 3.33 -16.60 8.08
C ILE A 23 3.91 -15.20 7.89
N ALA A 24 3.12 -14.24 7.42
CA ALA A 24 3.56 -12.85 7.23
C ALA A 24 4.06 -12.22 8.55
N GLU A 25 3.45 -12.51 9.70
CA GLU A 25 3.92 -12.07 11.00
C GLU A 25 5.37 -12.50 11.28
N THR A 26 5.77 -13.70 10.85
CA THR A 26 7.15 -14.19 11.01
C THR A 26 8.16 -13.46 10.14
N GLU A 27 7.70 -12.89 9.02
CA GLU A 27 8.51 -12.13 8.07
C GLU A 27 8.57 -10.63 8.40
N MET A 28 7.78 -10.17 9.38
CA MET A 28 7.63 -8.75 9.72
C MET A 28 8.01 -8.46 11.19
N PRO A 29 9.26 -8.78 11.60
CA PRO A 29 9.67 -8.68 13.00
C PRO A 29 9.57 -7.26 13.56
N GLY A 30 9.73 -6.22 12.75
CA GLY A 30 9.60 -4.83 13.16
C GLY A 30 8.22 -4.50 13.71
N LEU A 31 7.16 -4.86 12.97
CA LEU A 31 5.76 -4.66 13.43
C LEU A 31 5.45 -5.53 14.65
N MET A 32 5.94 -6.77 14.68
CA MET A 32 5.70 -7.67 15.81
C MET A 32 6.39 -7.19 17.09
N ILE A 33 7.56 -6.56 17.00
CA ILE A 33 8.24 -5.90 18.13
C ILE A 33 7.40 -4.71 18.61
N LEU A 34 6.91 -3.86 17.70
CA LEU A 34 6.05 -2.72 18.07
C LEU A 34 4.79 -3.18 18.80
N ARG A 35 4.12 -4.24 18.32
CA ARG A 35 2.99 -4.83 19.05
C ARG A 35 3.38 -5.23 20.46
N LYS A 36 4.47 -6.00 20.60
CA LYS A 36 4.93 -6.50 21.89
C LYS A 36 5.29 -5.40 22.90
N GLU A 37 5.93 -4.33 22.42
CA GLU A 37 6.44 -3.28 23.30
C GLU A 37 5.38 -2.22 23.63
N LEU A 38 4.49 -1.89 22.68
CA LEU A 38 3.61 -0.72 22.78
C LEU A 38 2.12 -1.06 22.95
N SER A 39 1.72 -2.33 22.84
CA SER A 39 0.30 -2.69 22.95
C SER A 39 -0.34 -2.30 24.27
N ALA A 40 0.40 -2.33 25.36
CA ALA A 40 -0.09 -1.92 26.68
C ALA A 40 -0.31 -0.41 26.79
N GLU A 41 0.52 0.39 26.11
CA GLU A 41 0.48 1.86 26.16
C GLU A 41 -0.61 2.44 25.25
N LYS A 42 -1.02 1.70 24.23
CA LYS A 42 -2.01 2.13 23.21
C LYS A 42 -1.69 3.53 22.64
N PRO A 43 -0.47 3.74 22.06
CA PRO A 43 -0.04 5.08 21.62
C PRO A 43 -0.91 5.67 20.50
N LEU A 44 -1.67 4.83 19.78
CA LEU A 44 -2.59 5.26 18.73
C LEU A 44 -4.04 5.41 19.23
N LYS A 45 -4.26 5.43 20.56
CA LYS A 45 -5.60 5.64 21.10
C LYS A 45 -6.20 6.96 20.61
N GLY A 46 -7.36 6.88 19.96
CA GLY A 46 -8.05 8.03 19.35
C GLY A 46 -7.56 8.37 17.93
N ALA A 47 -6.66 7.59 17.37
CA ALA A 47 -6.37 7.64 15.94
C ALA A 47 -7.47 6.89 15.18
N ASN A 48 -8.16 7.61 14.28
CA ASN A 48 -9.12 7.07 13.33
C ASN A 48 -8.47 7.13 11.94
N ILE A 49 -7.94 6.00 11.51
CA ILE A 49 -7.09 5.93 10.31
C ILE A 49 -7.94 5.44 9.13
N VAL A 50 -8.00 6.26 8.09
CA VAL A 50 -8.47 5.83 6.79
C VAL A 50 -7.26 5.40 5.97
N GLY A 51 -7.26 4.14 5.48
CA GLY A 51 -6.14 3.55 4.77
C GLY A 51 -6.50 3.14 3.35
N CYS A 52 -5.61 3.45 2.40
CA CYS A 52 -5.67 2.99 1.03
C CYS A 52 -4.29 2.47 0.63
N LEU A 53 -4.10 1.17 0.80
CA LEU A 53 -2.84 0.49 0.52
C LEU A 53 -3.13 -0.98 0.20
N HIS A 54 -2.33 -1.59 -0.67
CA HIS A 54 -2.51 -2.96 -1.16
C HIS A 54 -3.02 -3.93 -0.09
N MET A 55 -4.21 -4.50 -0.27
CA MET A 55 -4.81 -5.39 0.74
C MET A 55 -4.22 -6.80 0.66
N THR A 56 -3.00 -6.93 1.12
CA THR A 56 -2.22 -8.17 1.17
C THR A 56 -2.15 -8.75 2.58
N ILE A 57 -1.59 -9.94 2.73
CA ILE A 57 -1.33 -10.54 4.05
C ILE A 57 -0.40 -9.67 4.90
N GLN A 58 0.57 -8.98 4.29
CA GLN A 58 1.47 -8.06 4.99
C GLN A 58 0.71 -6.82 5.47
N THR A 59 -0.16 -6.28 4.66
CA THR A 59 -1.03 -5.16 5.06
C THR A 59 -2.01 -5.57 6.16
N ALA A 60 -2.49 -6.81 6.16
CA ALA A 60 -3.28 -7.33 7.27
C ALA A 60 -2.51 -7.29 8.60
N VAL A 61 -1.21 -7.66 8.60
CA VAL A 61 -0.34 -7.51 9.78
C VAL A 61 -0.23 -6.06 10.23
N LEU A 62 -0.12 -5.11 9.28
CA LEU A 62 -0.10 -3.68 9.59
C LEU A 62 -1.42 -3.22 10.22
N ILE A 63 -2.56 -3.56 9.62
CA ILE A 63 -3.90 -3.20 10.12
C ILE A 63 -4.08 -3.70 11.56
N GLU A 64 -3.79 -4.97 11.81
CA GLU A 64 -3.88 -5.56 13.15
C GLU A 64 -2.91 -4.90 14.13
N THR A 65 -1.72 -4.50 13.67
CA THR A 65 -0.78 -3.75 14.49
C THR A 65 -1.33 -2.38 14.88
N LEU A 66 -1.89 -1.63 13.94
CA LEU A 66 -2.50 -0.33 14.22
C LEU A 66 -3.63 -0.45 15.27
N ILE A 67 -4.48 -1.47 15.13
CA ILE A 67 -5.57 -1.75 16.07
C ILE A 67 -5.03 -2.16 17.44
N GLU A 68 -4.05 -3.05 17.46
CA GLU A 68 -3.40 -3.48 18.71
C GLU A 68 -2.77 -2.29 19.45
N LEU A 69 -2.28 -1.30 18.73
CA LEU A 69 -1.75 -0.06 19.29
C LEU A 69 -2.83 0.97 19.63
N GLY A 70 -4.10 0.67 19.43
CA GLY A 70 -5.25 1.45 19.88
C GLY A 70 -5.96 2.30 18.81
N ALA A 71 -5.58 2.19 17.54
CA ALA A 71 -6.28 2.87 16.45
C ALA A 71 -7.61 2.20 16.10
N THR A 72 -8.50 2.98 15.50
CA THR A 72 -9.63 2.48 14.72
C THR A 72 -9.29 2.67 13.24
N VAL A 73 -9.52 1.66 12.42
CA VAL A 73 -9.14 1.71 11.00
C VAL A 73 -10.31 1.36 10.09
N ARG A 74 -10.30 1.92 8.87
CA ARG A 74 -11.12 1.51 7.73
C ARG A 74 -10.19 1.44 6.52
N TRP A 75 -10.32 0.39 5.70
CA TRP A 75 -9.30 0.08 4.71
C TRP A 75 -9.85 -0.24 3.34
N SER A 76 -9.17 0.24 2.29
CA SER A 76 -9.34 -0.18 0.89
C SER A 76 -7.99 -0.51 0.26
N SER A 77 -8.01 -1.17 -0.89
CA SER A 77 -6.79 -1.34 -1.68
C SER A 77 -6.49 -0.09 -2.52
N CYS A 78 -5.22 0.13 -2.81
CA CYS A 78 -4.77 1.20 -3.71
C CYS A 78 -4.59 0.73 -5.16
N ASN A 79 -5.02 -0.49 -5.49
CA ASN A 79 -4.90 -1.06 -6.82
C ASN A 79 -5.94 -2.16 -7.04
N ILE A 80 -6.59 -2.15 -8.20
CA ILE A 80 -7.69 -3.05 -8.56
C ILE A 80 -7.29 -4.54 -8.68
N PHE A 81 -5.99 -4.86 -8.79
CA PHE A 81 -5.52 -6.24 -8.97
C PHE A 81 -4.68 -6.79 -7.81
N SER A 82 -4.26 -5.94 -6.88
CA SER A 82 -3.27 -6.35 -5.88
C SER A 82 -3.86 -7.02 -4.64
N THR A 83 -5.16 -6.91 -4.41
CA THR A 83 -5.82 -7.53 -3.26
C THR A 83 -5.61 -9.04 -3.26
N GLN A 84 -5.25 -9.57 -2.09
CA GLN A 84 -5.32 -10.99 -1.78
C GLN A 84 -6.65 -11.24 -1.07
N ASP A 85 -7.61 -11.83 -1.76
CA ASP A 85 -9.00 -11.98 -1.27
C ASP A 85 -9.10 -12.69 0.08
N HIS A 86 -8.24 -13.66 0.32
CA HIS A 86 -8.16 -14.35 1.61
C HIS A 86 -7.64 -13.45 2.74
N ALA A 87 -6.76 -12.49 2.45
CA ALA A 87 -6.32 -11.50 3.43
C ALA A 87 -7.45 -10.53 3.79
N ALA A 88 -8.16 -10.00 2.80
CA ALA A 88 -9.32 -9.14 3.00
C ALA A 88 -10.42 -9.87 3.81
N ALA A 89 -10.71 -11.13 3.46
CA ALA A 89 -11.68 -11.96 4.18
C ALA A 89 -11.29 -12.17 5.66
N ALA A 90 -9.99 -12.41 5.93
CA ALA A 90 -9.52 -12.59 7.31
C ALA A 90 -9.70 -11.32 8.16
N ILE A 91 -9.43 -10.15 7.59
CA ILE A 91 -9.62 -8.85 8.27
C ILE A 91 -11.12 -8.57 8.49
N ALA A 92 -11.96 -8.79 7.47
CA ALA A 92 -13.41 -8.63 7.61
C ALA A 92 -14.00 -9.53 8.71
N LYS A 93 -13.51 -10.77 8.84
CA LYS A 93 -13.94 -11.73 9.84
C LYS A 93 -13.69 -11.29 11.28
N GLU A 94 -12.67 -10.47 11.50
CA GLU A 94 -12.36 -9.85 12.79
C GLU A 94 -13.19 -8.57 13.07
N ASN A 95 -14.23 -8.32 12.27
CA ASN A 95 -15.08 -7.13 12.34
C ASN A 95 -14.33 -5.82 12.10
N ILE A 96 -13.32 -5.84 11.23
CA ILE A 96 -12.59 -4.67 10.81
C ILE A 96 -13.14 -4.23 9.45
N PRO A 97 -13.57 -2.97 9.31
CA PRO A 97 -14.06 -2.44 8.03
C PRO A 97 -13.00 -2.51 6.94
N VAL A 98 -13.25 -3.33 5.92
CA VAL A 98 -12.39 -3.50 4.76
C VAL A 98 -13.22 -3.63 3.49
N PHE A 99 -12.84 -2.87 2.46
CA PHE A 99 -13.51 -2.81 1.18
C PHE A 99 -12.45 -3.06 0.10
N ALA A 100 -12.26 -4.32 -0.30
CA ALA A 100 -11.27 -4.70 -1.28
C ALA A 100 -11.50 -6.11 -1.81
N TRP A 101 -11.35 -6.29 -3.11
CA TRP A 101 -11.25 -7.60 -3.76
C TRP A 101 -10.37 -7.52 -5.03
N LYS A 102 -9.92 -8.65 -5.49
CA LYS A 102 -9.11 -8.71 -6.70
C LYS A 102 -9.98 -8.60 -7.95
N GLY A 103 -9.66 -7.67 -8.83
CA GLY A 103 -10.38 -7.47 -10.09
C GLY A 103 -11.55 -6.51 -9.97
N GLU A 104 -11.47 -5.54 -9.07
CA GLU A 104 -12.37 -4.38 -9.04
C GLU A 104 -12.40 -3.68 -10.39
N THR A 105 -13.54 -3.13 -10.77
CA THR A 105 -13.60 -2.10 -11.81
C THR A 105 -13.12 -0.76 -11.23
N GLU A 106 -12.87 0.23 -12.08
CA GLU A 106 -12.49 1.57 -11.61
C GLU A 106 -13.59 2.22 -10.77
N GLU A 107 -14.87 2.00 -11.11
CA GLU A 107 -16.00 2.49 -10.33
C GLU A 107 -16.11 1.81 -8.96
N GLU A 108 -15.85 0.50 -8.90
CA GLU A 108 -15.83 -0.25 -7.64
C GLU A 108 -14.65 0.18 -6.76
N TYR A 109 -13.49 0.43 -7.34
CA TYR A 109 -12.31 0.95 -6.66
C TYR A 109 -12.61 2.31 -6.00
N ASP A 110 -13.16 3.25 -6.76
CA ASP A 110 -13.58 4.56 -6.24
C ASP A 110 -14.63 4.42 -5.13
N TRP A 111 -15.56 3.49 -5.30
CA TRP A 111 -16.56 3.20 -4.28
C TRP A 111 -15.92 2.65 -2.99
N CYS A 112 -14.98 1.72 -3.10
CA CYS A 112 -14.25 1.18 -1.96
C CYS A 112 -13.54 2.27 -1.15
N ILE A 113 -12.84 3.19 -1.81
CA ILE A 113 -12.20 4.33 -1.14
C ILE A 113 -13.24 5.18 -0.41
N LYS A 114 -14.37 5.51 -1.05
CA LYS A 114 -15.44 6.30 -0.43
C LYS A 114 -16.03 5.60 0.79
N GLN A 115 -16.21 4.28 0.76
CA GLN A 115 -16.69 3.53 1.93
C GLN A 115 -15.75 3.66 3.13
N THR A 116 -14.43 3.76 2.91
CA THR A 116 -13.50 3.98 4.02
C THR A 116 -13.63 5.38 4.63
N ILE A 117 -13.95 6.38 3.80
CA ILE A 117 -14.10 7.78 4.22
C ILE A 117 -15.45 8.00 4.93
N GLU A 118 -16.55 7.52 4.33
CA GLU A 118 -17.91 7.82 4.78
C GLU A 118 -18.29 7.07 6.08
N GLY A 119 -18.04 5.80 6.17
CA GLY A 119 -18.23 4.99 7.38
C GLY A 119 -19.60 5.13 8.06
N SER A 120 -19.64 4.82 9.35
CA SER A 120 -20.80 5.06 10.20
C SER A 120 -20.93 6.56 10.57
N PRO A 121 -22.10 7.04 11.05
CA PRO A 121 -22.30 8.43 11.44
C PRO A 121 -21.30 8.96 12.49
N ASP A 122 -20.77 8.07 13.31
CA ASP A 122 -19.77 8.40 14.34
C ASP A 122 -18.34 8.31 13.84
N TRP A 123 -18.13 7.80 12.63
CA TRP A 123 -16.81 7.71 12.02
C TRP A 123 -16.28 9.10 11.62
N LYS A 124 -15.14 9.45 12.15
CA LYS A 124 -14.46 10.72 11.85
C LYS A 124 -12.98 10.43 11.66
N PRO A 125 -12.53 10.23 10.42
CA PRO A 125 -11.11 10.01 10.15
C PRO A 125 -10.31 11.25 10.58
N ASN A 126 -9.15 11.00 11.18
CA ASN A 126 -8.23 12.05 11.60
C ASN A 126 -6.78 11.80 11.20
N MET A 127 -6.52 10.67 10.54
CA MET A 127 -5.23 10.33 9.93
C MET A 127 -5.46 9.58 8.62
N ILE A 128 -4.59 9.84 7.65
CA ILE A 128 -4.59 9.18 6.34
C ILE A 128 -3.32 8.35 6.22
N LEU A 129 -3.47 7.10 5.74
CA LEU A 129 -2.38 6.28 5.26
C LEU A 129 -2.66 5.95 3.80
N ASP A 130 -1.82 6.44 2.89
CA ASP A 130 -2.07 6.37 1.46
C ASP A 130 -0.88 5.76 0.70
N ASP A 131 -1.18 5.16 -0.44
CA ASP A 131 -0.23 4.58 -1.38
C ASP A 131 -0.64 4.94 -2.81
N GLY A 132 -0.04 5.99 -3.33
CA GLY A 132 -0.32 6.54 -4.66
C GLY A 132 -1.12 7.84 -4.67
N GLY A 133 -1.67 8.27 -3.51
CA GLY A 133 -2.30 9.58 -3.35
C GLY A 133 -3.75 9.67 -3.81
N ASP A 134 -4.42 8.56 -4.16
CA ASP A 134 -5.81 8.61 -4.63
C ASP A 134 -6.79 8.92 -3.49
N LEU A 135 -6.62 8.29 -2.33
CA LEU A 135 -7.40 8.61 -1.12
C LEU A 135 -7.21 10.07 -0.70
N THR A 136 -5.97 10.52 -0.67
CA THR A 136 -5.62 11.91 -0.34
C THR A 136 -6.31 12.90 -1.30
N LYS A 137 -6.24 12.64 -2.60
CA LYS A 137 -6.90 13.44 -3.63
C LYS A 137 -8.42 13.48 -3.43
N ILE A 138 -9.05 12.33 -3.26
CA ILE A 138 -10.50 12.22 -3.07
C ILE A 138 -10.93 13.01 -1.82
N ILE A 139 -10.20 12.93 -0.71
CA ILE A 139 -10.53 13.70 0.50
C ILE A 139 -10.42 15.20 0.25
N HIS A 140 -9.37 15.68 -0.41
CA HIS A 140 -9.20 17.10 -0.70
C HIS A 140 -10.26 17.66 -1.64
N GLU A 141 -10.63 16.91 -2.68
CA GLU A 141 -11.56 17.37 -3.70
C GLU A 141 -13.03 17.18 -3.32
N GLN A 142 -13.38 16.03 -2.72
CA GLN A 142 -14.77 15.64 -2.49
C GLN A 142 -15.22 15.77 -1.03
N TYR A 143 -14.28 15.73 -0.07
CA TYR A 143 -14.59 15.79 1.37
C TYR A 143 -13.80 16.90 2.10
N PRO A 144 -13.71 18.14 1.56
CA PRO A 144 -12.86 19.19 2.13
C PRO A 144 -13.22 19.56 3.58
N LYS A 145 -14.44 19.28 4.01
CA LYS A 145 -14.86 19.50 5.41
C LYS A 145 -14.15 18.59 6.41
N LEU A 146 -13.66 17.43 5.96
CA LEU A 146 -12.92 16.50 6.82
C LEU A 146 -11.50 16.99 7.11
N LEU A 147 -10.91 17.81 6.21
CA LEU A 147 -9.53 18.27 6.33
C LEU A 147 -9.24 18.96 7.66
N SER A 148 -10.21 19.66 8.22
CA SER A 148 -10.06 20.29 9.54
C SER A 148 -9.88 19.30 10.70
N ASN A 149 -10.28 18.03 10.50
CA ASN A 149 -10.12 16.97 11.48
C ASN A 149 -8.85 16.13 11.23
N ILE A 150 -8.34 16.14 10.01
CA ILE A 150 -7.15 15.36 9.62
C ILE A 150 -5.90 16.02 10.21
N ARG A 151 -5.16 15.27 11.02
CA ARG A 151 -3.90 15.70 11.64
C ARG A 151 -2.70 15.60 10.72
N GLY A 152 -2.78 14.70 9.75
CA GLY A 152 -1.74 14.47 8.77
C GLY A 152 -1.95 13.18 7.99
N LEU A 153 -1.10 13.01 7.01
CA LEU A 153 -1.06 11.81 6.17
C LEU A 153 0.35 11.24 6.09
N SER A 154 0.45 9.95 5.80
CA SER A 154 1.69 9.29 5.38
C SER A 154 1.49 8.68 4.01
N GLU A 155 2.48 8.92 3.13
CA GLU A 155 2.48 8.43 1.76
C GLU A 155 3.59 7.40 1.57
N GLU A 156 3.22 6.25 1.04
CA GLU A 156 4.08 5.07 0.91
C GLU A 156 4.98 5.13 -0.32
N THR A 157 4.52 5.68 -1.45
CA THR A 157 5.12 5.42 -2.76
C THR A 157 5.51 6.67 -3.53
N THR A 158 6.46 6.52 -4.47
CA THR A 158 7.00 7.60 -5.30
C THR A 158 5.91 8.37 -6.03
N THR A 159 4.93 7.70 -6.62
CA THR A 159 3.85 8.35 -7.37
C THR A 159 3.01 9.27 -6.50
N GLY A 160 2.66 8.82 -5.29
CA GLY A 160 1.92 9.63 -4.33
C GLY A 160 2.76 10.80 -3.81
N VAL A 161 4.03 10.58 -3.50
CA VAL A 161 4.95 11.66 -3.09
C VAL A 161 5.07 12.75 -4.16
N LEU A 162 5.15 12.38 -5.44
CA LEU A 162 5.16 13.36 -6.53
C LEU A 162 3.88 14.18 -6.58
N ARG A 163 2.72 13.54 -6.40
CA ARG A 163 1.42 14.25 -6.28
C ARG A 163 1.39 15.21 -5.10
N LEU A 164 1.93 14.82 -3.95
CA LEU A 164 2.01 15.69 -2.77
C LEU A 164 2.87 16.92 -3.03
N TYR A 165 4.00 16.79 -3.71
CA TYR A 165 4.84 17.92 -4.12
C TYR A 165 4.12 18.85 -5.11
N GLU A 166 3.34 18.30 -6.04
CA GLU A 166 2.50 19.11 -6.93
C GLU A 166 1.44 19.87 -6.13
N MET A 167 0.73 19.21 -5.22
CA MET A 167 -0.26 19.84 -4.35
C MET A 167 0.35 20.92 -3.45
N GLU A 168 1.56 20.69 -2.92
CA GLU A 168 2.28 21.69 -2.12
C GLU A 168 2.62 22.92 -2.97
N LYS A 169 3.17 22.70 -4.17
CA LYS A 169 3.51 23.78 -5.12
C LYS A 169 2.30 24.63 -5.48
N ASP A 170 1.15 23.99 -5.68
CA ASP A 170 -0.11 24.64 -6.04
C ASP A 170 -0.87 25.18 -4.84
N ASN A 171 -0.32 25.07 -3.61
CA ASN A 171 -0.94 25.46 -2.35
C ASN A 171 -2.31 24.78 -2.10
N THR A 172 -2.47 23.56 -2.58
CA THR A 172 -3.70 22.76 -2.40
C THR A 172 -3.55 21.66 -1.34
N LEU A 173 -2.33 21.35 -0.89
CA LEU A 173 -2.10 20.41 0.21
C LEU A 173 -2.49 21.08 1.55
N ALA A 174 -3.62 20.66 2.09
CA ALA A 174 -4.22 21.31 3.26
C ALA A 174 -3.80 20.71 4.62
N VAL A 175 -3.06 19.60 4.60
CA VAL A 175 -2.66 18.86 5.81
C VAL A 175 -1.18 18.52 5.79
N PRO A 176 -0.51 18.36 6.94
CA PRO A 176 0.87 17.87 6.99
C PRO A 176 1.00 16.48 6.34
N ALA A 177 2.05 16.30 5.56
CA ALA A 177 2.34 15.03 4.89
C ALA A 177 3.71 14.48 5.28
N ILE A 178 3.78 13.18 5.53
CA ILE A 178 5.03 12.45 5.79
C ILE A 178 5.36 11.59 4.57
N ASN A 179 6.48 11.90 3.94
CA ASN A 179 7.03 11.09 2.86
C ASN A 179 7.76 9.88 3.45
N VAL A 180 7.09 8.74 3.50
CA VAL A 180 7.67 7.47 3.96
C VAL A 180 8.57 6.86 2.88
N ASN A 181 8.19 7.03 1.60
CA ASN A 181 8.92 6.44 0.47
C ASN A 181 10.41 6.80 0.46
N ASP A 182 10.75 8.05 0.73
CA ASP A 182 12.14 8.52 0.63
C ASP A 182 12.96 8.28 1.90
N SER A 183 12.38 7.68 2.93
CA SER A 183 13.18 7.23 4.06
C SER A 183 14.18 6.16 3.61
N VAL A 184 15.41 6.22 4.13
CA VAL A 184 16.47 5.26 3.77
C VAL A 184 16.04 3.83 4.03
N THR A 185 15.34 3.58 5.12
CA THR A 185 14.84 2.26 5.51
C THR A 185 13.66 1.79 4.66
N LYS A 186 13.06 2.64 3.82
CA LYS A 186 12.03 2.26 2.85
C LYS A 186 12.61 2.14 1.45
N SER A 187 12.98 3.26 0.80
CA SER A 187 13.34 3.28 -0.63
C SER A 187 14.58 2.45 -0.96
N LYS A 188 15.57 2.43 -0.09
CA LYS A 188 16.81 1.68 -0.34
C LYS A 188 16.69 0.19 -0.03
N PHE A 189 15.62 -0.21 0.63
CA PHE A 189 15.32 -1.62 0.90
C PHE A 189 14.14 -2.11 0.06
N ASP A 190 12.94 -1.58 0.25
CA ASP A 190 11.75 -2.05 -0.44
C ASP A 190 11.80 -1.79 -1.95
N ASN A 191 12.03 -0.55 -2.38
CA ASN A 191 12.00 -0.24 -3.80
C ASN A 191 13.10 -0.97 -4.59
N PHE A 192 14.22 -1.27 -3.97
CA PHE A 192 15.31 -2.01 -4.60
C PHE A 192 15.21 -3.52 -4.35
N TYR A 193 15.35 -3.95 -3.11
CA TYR A 193 15.39 -5.37 -2.77
C TYR A 193 14.02 -6.03 -2.84
N GLY A 194 12.95 -5.34 -2.45
CA GLY A 194 11.59 -5.85 -2.56
C GLY A 194 11.21 -6.11 -4.01
N CYS A 195 11.50 -5.17 -4.92
CA CYS A 195 11.25 -5.36 -6.36
C CYS A 195 12.18 -6.40 -7.00
N ARG A 196 13.43 -6.50 -6.51
CA ARG A 196 14.35 -7.56 -6.92
C ARG A 196 13.82 -8.95 -6.61
N GLU A 197 13.18 -9.12 -5.45
CA GLU A 197 12.56 -10.38 -5.03
C GLU A 197 11.24 -10.62 -5.79
N SER A 198 10.34 -9.66 -5.77
CA SER A 198 8.96 -9.83 -6.23
C SER A 198 8.80 -9.88 -7.74
N LEU A 199 9.64 -9.22 -8.54
CA LEU A 199 9.50 -9.21 -10.00
C LEU A 199 9.59 -10.61 -10.60
N VAL A 200 10.63 -11.36 -10.25
CA VAL A 200 10.86 -12.71 -10.80
C VAL A 200 9.80 -13.68 -10.27
N ASP A 201 9.41 -13.57 -9.02
CA ASP A 201 8.32 -14.37 -8.45
C ASP A 201 7.00 -14.10 -9.19
N GLY A 202 6.64 -12.85 -9.38
CA GLY A 202 5.44 -12.46 -10.12
C GLY A 202 5.44 -12.94 -11.57
N LEU A 203 6.55 -12.79 -12.28
CA LEU A 203 6.67 -13.28 -13.66
C LEU A 203 6.51 -14.79 -13.76
N LYS A 204 7.12 -15.54 -12.86
CA LYS A 204 7.03 -17.01 -12.86
C LYS A 204 5.61 -17.48 -12.53
N ARG A 205 4.96 -16.86 -11.54
CA ARG A 205 3.56 -17.20 -11.19
C ARG A 205 2.59 -16.88 -12.32
N ALA A 206 2.81 -15.77 -13.02
CA ALA A 206 1.91 -15.33 -14.09
C ALA A 206 2.06 -16.12 -15.39
N THR A 207 3.25 -16.67 -15.67
CA THR A 207 3.59 -17.15 -17.03
C THR A 207 4.15 -18.56 -17.08
N ASP A 208 4.61 -19.12 -15.98
CA ASP A 208 5.32 -20.43 -15.90
C ASP A 208 6.54 -20.53 -16.84
N VAL A 209 7.09 -19.40 -17.29
CA VAL A 209 8.20 -19.42 -18.24
C VAL A 209 9.56 -19.43 -17.56
N MET A 210 10.53 -20.09 -18.18
CA MET A 210 11.93 -19.98 -17.82
C MET A 210 12.49 -18.64 -18.31
N LEU A 211 13.14 -17.89 -17.43
CA LEU A 211 13.71 -16.58 -17.73
C LEU A 211 15.07 -16.64 -18.41
N ALA A 212 15.83 -17.72 -18.19
CA ALA A 212 17.15 -17.91 -18.77
C ALA A 212 17.12 -17.82 -20.30
N GLY A 213 18.05 -17.08 -20.87
CA GLY A 213 18.21 -16.88 -22.32
C GLY A 213 17.21 -15.91 -22.96
N LYS A 214 16.19 -15.45 -22.23
CA LYS A 214 15.23 -14.47 -22.75
C LYS A 214 15.82 -13.07 -22.81
N LEU A 215 15.29 -12.27 -23.73
CA LEU A 215 15.57 -10.83 -23.81
C LEU A 215 14.55 -10.11 -22.94
N ALA A 216 15.03 -9.36 -21.95
CA ALA A 216 14.22 -8.54 -21.08
C ALA A 216 14.59 -7.05 -21.28
N VAL A 217 13.58 -6.20 -21.45
CA VAL A 217 13.76 -4.75 -21.52
C VAL A 217 13.19 -4.15 -20.25
N VAL A 218 14.04 -3.44 -19.49
CA VAL A 218 13.66 -2.71 -18.28
C VAL A 218 13.60 -1.23 -18.60
N CYS A 219 12.40 -0.66 -18.52
CA CYS A 219 12.15 0.76 -18.76
C CYS A 219 12.27 1.53 -17.45
N GLY A 220 13.32 2.35 -17.31
CA GLY A 220 13.67 3.06 -16.09
C GLY A 220 14.79 2.40 -15.30
N PHE A 221 15.61 3.22 -14.63
CA PHE A 221 16.78 2.73 -13.85
C PHE A 221 16.91 3.45 -12.50
N GLY A 222 15.77 3.77 -11.87
CA GLY A 222 15.69 4.13 -10.45
C GLY A 222 15.88 2.90 -9.55
N ASP A 223 15.57 2.99 -8.28
CA ASP A 223 15.77 1.88 -7.33
C ASP A 223 15.00 0.62 -7.76
N VAL A 224 13.74 0.76 -8.16
CA VAL A 224 12.92 -0.34 -8.70
C VAL A 224 13.54 -0.97 -9.95
N GLY A 225 13.93 -0.14 -10.92
CA GLY A 225 14.53 -0.63 -12.17
C GLY A 225 15.87 -1.33 -11.96
N LYS A 226 16.69 -0.84 -11.04
CA LYS A 226 17.97 -1.47 -10.66
C LYS A 226 17.74 -2.86 -10.06
N GLY A 227 16.85 -2.97 -9.07
CA GLY A 227 16.51 -4.26 -8.45
C GLY A 227 15.94 -5.24 -9.47
N SER A 228 15.03 -4.77 -10.32
CA SER A 228 14.42 -5.56 -11.39
C SER A 228 15.45 -6.09 -12.39
N ALA A 229 16.34 -5.23 -12.86
CA ALA A 229 17.40 -5.62 -13.81
C ALA A 229 18.38 -6.63 -13.21
N GLU A 230 18.72 -6.45 -11.92
CA GLU A 230 19.62 -7.35 -11.21
C GLU A 230 19.02 -8.75 -11.07
N SER A 231 17.74 -8.86 -10.68
CA SER A 231 17.09 -10.15 -10.54
C SER A 231 16.90 -10.87 -11.87
N LEU A 232 16.50 -10.17 -12.94
CA LEU A 232 16.41 -10.74 -14.28
C LEU A 232 17.76 -11.28 -14.77
N ARG A 233 18.82 -10.49 -14.59
CA ARG A 233 20.17 -10.90 -14.93
C ARG A 233 20.62 -12.13 -14.14
N SER A 234 20.32 -12.19 -12.85
CA SER A 234 20.68 -13.35 -12.00
C SER A 234 19.99 -14.64 -12.44
N GLN A 235 18.83 -14.54 -13.08
CA GLN A 235 18.12 -15.69 -13.68
C GLN A 235 18.60 -16.02 -15.10
N GLY A 236 19.67 -15.40 -15.59
CA GLY A 236 20.24 -15.67 -16.92
C GLY A 236 19.50 -15.01 -18.07
N ALA A 237 18.65 -14.02 -17.84
CA ALA A 237 18.09 -13.19 -18.90
C ALA A 237 19.13 -12.22 -19.44
N ARG A 238 19.02 -11.90 -20.75
CA ARG A 238 19.77 -10.79 -21.37
C ARG A 238 18.97 -9.50 -21.13
N CYS A 239 19.45 -8.68 -20.20
CA CYS A 239 18.74 -7.48 -19.79
C CYS A 239 19.22 -6.26 -20.59
N LEU A 240 18.30 -5.56 -21.23
CA LEU A 240 18.49 -4.25 -21.84
C LEU A 240 17.82 -3.20 -20.96
N LEU A 241 18.55 -2.10 -20.72
CA LEU A 241 18.02 -0.97 -19.97
C LEU A 241 17.60 0.12 -20.95
N TYR A 242 16.37 0.59 -20.80
CA TYR A 242 15.87 1.76 -21.49
C TYR A 242 15.64 2.86 -20.46
N THR A 243 16.42 3.94 -20.57
CA THR A 243 16.27 5.11 -19.70
C THR A 243 15.93 6.32 -20.55
N SER A 244 15.10 7.21 -20.05
CA SER A 244 14.96 8.54 -20.65
C SER A 244 16.31 9.25 -20.57
N PRO A 245 16.69 10.07 -21.56
CA PRO A 245 17.86 10.93 -21.45
C PRO A 245 17.74 11.74 -20.14
N SER A 246 18.78 11.70 -19.32
CA SER A 246 18.84 12.58 -18.15
C SER A 246 18.93 14.02 -18.64
N PRO A 247 18.30 15.00 -17.99
CA PRO A 247 18.54 16.41 -18.28
C PRO A 247 20.03 16.81 -18.18
N ARG A 248 20.88 15.95 -17.58
CA ARG A 248 22.33 16.10 -17.56
C ARG A 248 23.00 15.58 -18.82
N ASP A 249 22.32 14.72 -19.58
CA ASP A 249 22.84 14.15 -20.82
C ASP A 249 22.58 15.07 -22.03
N ASP A 250 21.61 16.02 -21.86
CA ASP A 250 21.27 17.02 -22.90
C ASP A 250 22.20 18.25 -22.89
N GLY A 251 23.16 18.29 -21.96
CA GLY A 251 24.01 19.42 -21.76
C GLY A 251 25.46 19.13 -21.95
N VAL A 252 25.86 18.63 -23.11
CA VAL A 252 27.17 18.89 -23.46
C VAL A 252 27.71 18.75 -24.68
N SER A 253 28.18 19.72 -25.12
CA SER A 253 29.46 19.76 -25.86
C SER A 253 30.54 20.45 -25.07
#